data_63bb240cb49952d93b10d270f1f76b4b
#
_entry.id   63bb240cb49952d93b10d270f1f76b4b
#
_cell.length_a   1.000
_cell.length_b   1.000
_cell.length_c   1.000
_cell.angle_alpha   90.00
_cell.angle_beta   90.00
_cell.angle_gamma   90.00
#
_symmetry.space_group_name_H-M   'P 1'
#
loop_
_entity.id
_entity.type
_entity.pdbx_description
1 polymer ?
#
loop_
_entity_poly.entity_id
_entity_poly.type
_entity_poly.pdbx_seq_one_letter_code
_entity_poly.pdbx_strand_id
1 'polypeptide(L)'
;LCTCXXXXLATGNKGKIREFSEAFSHLSIDCVPVKAVISIEEPEETGTTFMENALLKARYYAKATNRPCLADDSGITVDVLNGAPGVYSARYAGRHGDDNANNEKLIRELQGKSNRTGHYVCALALVYPDGREVTAEGYCDGLVQAEPKGENGFGYDPYFYVPEFKKTMAELSIEEKETISHRGRALRELINKL
;
A
#
# COMPACT_ATOMS: atom_id res chain seq x y z
N LEU A 1 17.14 24.65 16.70
CA LEU A 1 17.53 24.06 15.40
C LEU A 1 16.56 22.94 15.07
N CYS A 2 15.59 23.24 14.22
CA CYS A 2 14.65 22.23 13.72
C CYS A 2 15.38 21.30 12.79
N THR A 3 15.57 20.08 13.21
CA THR A 3 16.08 19.04 12.33
C THR A 3 14.87 18.49 11.56
N CYS A 4 14.77 18.96 10.32
CA CYS A 4 13.73 18.43 9.45
C CYS A 4 14.06 16.98 9.09
N UNK A 5 13.29 16.13 9.32
CA UNK A 5 13.47 14.81 9.04
C UNK A 5 12.99 14.61 7.68
N UNK A 6 13.54 14.21 7.04
CA UNK A 6 13.11 13.98 5.80
C UNK A 6 13.04 12.52 5.69
N UNK A 7 12.15 12.17 5.25
CA UNK A 7 11.97 10.84 5.07
C UNK A 7 11.99 10.68 3.63
N UNK A 8 12.53 9.96 3.14
CA UNK A 8 12.53 9.62 1.86
C UNK A 8 11.46 8.69 1.74
N LEU A 9 10.75 8.78 0.77
CA LEU A 9 9.62 7.90 0.44
C LEU A 9 10.02 7.01 -0.72
N ALA A 10 10.02 5.72 -0.51
CA ALA A 10 10.41 4.74 -1.53
C ALA A 10 9.19 4.37 -2.39
N THR A 11 8.58 5.37 -3.02
CA THR A 11 7.45 5.14 -3.92
C THR A 11 7.40 6.24 -4.96
N GLY A 12 6.99 5.88 -6.16
CA GLY A 12 6.71 6.85 -7.21
C GLY A 12 5.23 7.11 -7.41
N ASN A 13 4.39 6.49 -6.62
CA ASN A 13 2.94 6.65 -6.75
C ASN A 13 2.51 7.98 -6.16
N LYS A 14 1.95 8.85 -7.00
CA LYS A 14 1.62 10.22 -6.57
C LYS A 14 0.56 10.24 -5.48
N GLY A 15 -0.39 9.34 -5.53
CA GLY A 15 -1.41 9.26 -4.49
C GLY A 15 -0.83 8.88 -3.14
N LYS A 16 0.07 7.90 -3.13
CA LYS A 16 0.74 7.50 -1.90
C LYS A 16 1.61 8.62 -1.35
N ILE A 17 2.35 9.29 -2.24
CA ILE A 17 3.21 10.40 -1.82
C ILE A 17 2.38 11.46 -1.12
N ARG A 18 1.22 11.80 -1.69
CA ARG A 18 0.34 12.80 -1.08
C ARG A 18 -0.15 12.34 0.29
N GLU A 19 -0.61 11.10 0.39
CA GLU A 19 -1.13 10.60 1.66
C GLU A 19 -0.06 10.59 2.74
N PHE A 20 1.13 10.10 2.41
CA PHE A 20 2.22 10.04 3.38
C PHE A 20 2.67 11.45 3.76
N SER A 21 2.80 12.35 2.77
CA SER A 21 3.25 13.70 3.05
C SER A 21 2.28 14.41 3.99
N GLU A 22 0.99 14.26 3.75
CA GLU A 22 -0.02 14.89 4.59
C GLU A 22 0.02 14.34 6.00
N ALA A 23 0.12 13.02 6.14
CA ALA A 23 0.15 12.42 7.47
C ALA A 23 1.36 12.86 8.27
N PHE A 24 2.52 12.90 7.65
CA PHE A 24 3.74 13.27 8.37
C PHE A 24 3.89 14.76 8.56
N SER A 25 3.18 15.58 7.78
CA SER A 25 3.25 17.03 7.97
C SER A 25 2.73 17.42 9.35
N HIS A 26 1.80 16.65 9.90
CA HIS A 26 1.29 16.92 11.24
C HIS A 26 2.35 16.71 12.31
N LEU A 27 3.42 15.99 11.99
CA LEU A 27 4.54 15.78 12.89
C LEU A 27 5.74 16.67 12.54
N SER A 28 5.54 17.61 11.62
CA SER A 28 6.60 18.49 11.14
C SER A 28 7.74 17.70 10.48
N ILE A 29 7.38 16.62 9.81
CA ILE A 29 8.33 15.81 9.06
C ILE A 29 8.04 16.01 7.58
N ASP A 30 9.04 16.42 6.82
CA ASP A 30 8.91 16.56 5.37
C ASP A 30 9.19 15.23 4.71
N CYS A 31 8.37 14.89 3.73
CA CYS A 31 8.54 13.68 2.95
C CYS A 31 9.01 14.05 1.55
N VAL A 32 10.04 13.37 1.08
CA VAL A 32 10.62 13.62 -0.23
C VAL A 32 10.70 12.28 -0.97
N PRO A 33 10.17 12.19 -2.20
CA PRO A 33 10.31 10.96 -2.95
C PRO A 33 11.80 10.62 -3.15
N VAL A 34 12.12 9.35 -3.02
CA VAL A 34 13.52 8.94 -3.08
C VAL A 34 14.14 9.26 -4.44
N LYS A 35 13.34 9.27 -5.50
CA LYS A 35 13.85 9.57 -6.84
C LYS A 35 14.24 11.02 -6.99
N ALA A 36 13.79 11.92 -6.11
CA ALA A 36 14.23 13.31 -6.14
C ALA A 36 15.60 13.47 -5.50
N VAL A 37 16.07 12.46 -4.78
CA VAL A 37 17.34 12.53 -4.05
C VAL A 37 18.42 11.70 -4.73
N ILE A 38 18.07 10.55 -5.28
CA ILE A 38 19.06 9.63 -5.85
C ILE A 38 18.44 8.91 -7.04
N SER A 39 19.30 8.62 -8.02
CA SER A 39 18.89 7.88 -9.22
C SER A 39 19.66 6.54 -9.23
N ILE A 40 18.99 5.50 -8.77
CA ILE A 40 19.56 4.14 -8.75
C ILE A 40 18.45 3.18 -9.15
N GLU A 41 18.85 1.96 -9.51
CA GLU A 41 17.87 0.93 -9.84
C GLU A 41 17.00 0.59 -8.64
N GLU A 42 15.74 0.32 -8.92
CA GLU A 42 14.84 -0.13 -7.88
C GLU A 42 15.21 -1.55 -7.44
N PRO A 43 15.11 -1.85 -6.15
CA PRO A 43 15.40 -3.21 -5.71
C PRO A 43 14.32 -4.17 -6.17
N GLU A 44 14.72 -5.39 -6.46
CA GLU A 44 13.77 -6.44 -6.81
C GLU A 44 13.01 -6.87 -5.56
N GLU A 45 11.69 -6.94 -5.67
CA GLU A 45 10.86 -7.35 -4.53
C GLU A 45 10.78 -8.86 -4.50
N THR A 46 11.63 -9.48 -3.72
CA THR A 46 11.75 -10.94 -3.66
C THR A 46 11.08 -11.55 -2.43
N GLY A 47 10.47 -10.75 -1.58
CA GLY A 47 9.85 -11.25 -0.38
C GLY A 47 8.57 -12.02 -0.64
N THR A 48 8.20 -12.86 0.31
CA THR A 48 6.97 -13.62 0.22
C THR A 48 5.84 -12.97 1.02
N THR A 49 6.12 -11.94 1.79
CA THR A 49 5.12 -11.18 2.51
C THR A 49 5.25 -9.71 2.19
N PHE A 50 4.16 -8.97 2.46
CA PHE A 50 4.19 -7.53 2.24
C PHE A 50 5.26 -6.87 3.12
N MET A 51 5.38 -7.30 4.37
CA MET A 51 6.35 -6.68 5.27
C MET A 51 7.79 -6.96 4.82
N GLU A 52 8.06 -8.17 4.32
CA GLU A 52 9.41 -8.46 3.81
C GLU A 52 9.77 -7.52 2.67
N ASN A 53 8.83 -7.26 1.77
CA ASN A 53 9.10 -6.37 0.64
C ASN A 53 9.23 -4.92 1.10
N ALA A 54 8.39 -4.48 2.04
CA ALA A 54 8.51 -3.12 2.56
C ALA A 54 9.86 -2.90 3.23
N LEU A 55 10.30 -3.85 4.06
CA LEU A 55 11.59 -3.75 4.72
C LEU A 55 12.74 -3.77 3.71
N LEU A 56 12.64 -4.63 2.72
CA LEU A 56 13.67 -4.73 1.68
C LEU A 56 13.87 -3.37 1.00
N LYS A 57 12.77 -2.74 0.61
CA LYS A 57 12.86 -1.44 -0.08
C LYS A 57 13.36 -0.34 0.86
N ALA A 58 12.84 -0.31 2.08
CA ALA A 58 13.25 0.74 3.02
C ALA A 58 14.72 0.62 3.38
N ARG A 59 15.19 -0.60 3.61
CA ARG A 59 16.61 -0.81 3.93
C ARG A 59 17.52 -0.42 2.77
N TYR A 60 17.12 -0.80 1.56
CA TYR A 60 17.90 -0.50 0.37
C TYR A 60 18.10 1.01 0.20
N TYR A 61 17.01 1.76 0.29
CA TYR A 61 17.09 3.20 0.07
C TYR A 61 17.65 3.96 1.26
N ALA A 62 17.42 3.48 2.47
CA ALA A 62 18.06 4.12 3.64
C ALA A 62 19.57 4.01 3.57
N LYS A 63 20.07 2.84 3.15
CA LYS A 63 21.50 2.66 2.99
C LYS A 63 22.04 3.54 1.86
N ALA A 64 21.34 3.59 0.73
CA ALA A 64 21.80 4.34 -0.43
C ALA A 64 21.81 5.84 -0.20
N THR A 65 20.87 6.35 0.58
CA THR A 65 20.73 7.79 0.79
C THR A 65 21.30 8.27 2.10
N ASN A 66 21.58 7.36 3.02
CA ASN A 66 21.99 7.69 4.40
C ASN A 66 20.96 8.57 5.07
N ARG A 67 19.69 8.30 4.83
CA ARG A 67 18.56 9.04 5.40
C ARG A 67 17.47 8.08 5.83
N PRO A 68 16.61 8.48 6.77
CA PRO A 68 15.44 7.65 7.07
C PRO A 68 14.59 7.46 5.82
N CYS A 69 14.16 6.24 5.59
CA CYS A 69 13.36 5.93 4.41
C CYS A 69 12.13 5.12 4.81
N LEU A 70 10.98 5.58 4.32
CA LEU A 70 9.70 4.90 4.48
C LEU A 70 9.36 4.18 3.20
N ALA A 71 9.04 2.91 3.31
CA ALA A 71 8.56 2.13 2.18
C ALA A 71 7.26 1.44 2.56
N ASP A 72 6.44 1.17 1.55
CA ASP A 72 5.24 0.39 1.74
C ASP A 72 5.20 -0.74 0.74
N ASP A 73 4.50 -1.80 1.11
CA ASP A 73 4.06 -2.81 0.15
C ASP A 73 2.65 -3.16 0.52
N SER A 74 1.76 -3.18 -0.46
CA SER A 74 0.35 -3.37 -0.21
C SER A 74 -0.28 -4.15 -1.34
N GLY A 75 -1.44 -4.71 -1.05
CA GLY A 75 -2.16 -5.47 -2.05
C GLY A 75 -3.43 -6.06 -1.46
N ILE A 76 -4.02 -6.95 -2.22
CA ILE A 76 -5.26 -7.62 -1.83
C ILE A 76 -4.99 -9.11 -1.67
N THR A 77 -5.55 -9.69 -0.62
CA THR A 77 -5.55 -11.14 -0.43
C THR A 77 -6.99 -11.62 -0.44
N VAL A 78 -7.24 -12.75 -1.10
CA VAL A 78 -8.59 -13.30 -1.20
C VAL A 78 -8.57 -14.70 -0.62
N ASP A 79 -9.44 -14.94 0.37
CA ASP A 79 -9.36 -16.15 1.18
C ASP A 79 -9.52 -17.43 0.34
N VAL A 80 -10.51 -17.45 -0.54
CA VAL A 80 -10.80 -18.66 -1.32
C VAL A 80 -9.72 -18.95 -2.37
N LEU A 81 -8.85 -17.98 -2.62
CA LEU A 81 -7.72 -18.14 -3.53
C LEU A 81 -6.41 -18.36 -2.76
N ASN A 82 -6.51 -18.76 -1.50
CA ASN A 82 -5.35 -19.03 -0.65
C ASN A 82 -4.42 -17.81 -0.51
N GLY A 83 -5.03 -16.64 -0.49
CA GLY A 83 -4.29 -15.39 -0.29
C GLY A 83 -3.84 -14.69 -1.55
N ALA A 84 -4.05 -15.31 -2.72
CA ALA A 84 -3.73 -14.62 -3.96
C ALA A 84 -4.70 -13.46 -4.16
N PRO A 85 -4.31 -12.38 -4.84
CA PRO A 85 -3.03 -12.10 -5.50
C PRO A 85 -1.85 -11.85 -4.56
N GLY A 86 -2.09 -11.38 -3.31
CA GLY A 86 -1.01 -11.20 -2.35
C GLY A 86 0.05 -10.23 -2.86
N VAL A 87 1.32 -10.59 -2.70
CA VAL A 87 2.42 -9.72 -3.09
C VAL A 87 2.47 -9.48 -4.60
N TYR A 88 1.71 -10.23 -5.37
CA TYR A 88 1.65 -10.06 -6.82
C TYR A 88 0.49 -9.16 -7.27
N SER A 89 -0.15 -8.45 -6.34
CA SER A 89 -1.36 -7.70 -6.65
C SER A 89 -1.20 -6.73 -7.82
N ALA A 90 -0.08 -6.01 -7.88
CA ALA A 90 0.11 -5.00 -8.94
C ALA A 90 0.42 -5.63 -10.29
N ARG A 91 0.84 -6.88 -10.32
CA ARG A 91 1.23 -7.58 -11.55
C ARG A 91 0.57 -8.94 -11.67
N TYR A 92 -0.65 -9.06 -11.15
CA TYR A 92 -1.34 -10.34 -11.06
C TYR A 92 -1.55 -10.98 -12.43
N ALA A 93 -1.86 -10.16 -13.43
CA ALA A 93 -2.03 -10.66 -14.81
C ALA A 93 -0.73 -10.66 -15.61
N GLY A 94 0.40 -10.38 -14.94
CA GLY A 94 1.73 -10.43 -15.52
C GLY A 94 2.37 -9.08 -15.76
N ARG A 95 1.59 -8.05 -16.02
CA ARG A 95 2.11 -6.74 -16.36
C ARG A 95 1.84 -5.77 -15.20
N HIS A 96 2.90 -5.16 -14.71
CA HIS A 96 2.79 -4.25 -13.57
C HIS A 96 1.91 -3.04 -13.91
N GLY A 97 0.94 -2.78 -13.04
CA GLY A 97 0.10 -1.60 -13.15
C GLY A 97 -1.06 -1.70 -14.12
N ASP A 98 -1.26 -2.87 -14.73
CA ASP A 98 -2.38 -3.06 -15.65
C ASP A 98 -3.63 -3.43 -14.85
N ASP A 99 -4.30 -2.40 -14.30
CA ASP A 99 -5.43 -2.64 -13.41
C ASP A 99 -6.54 -3.41 -14.08
N ASN A 100 -6.85 -3.11 -15.34
CA ASN A 100 -7.94 -3.82 -16.04
C ASN A 100 -7.64 -5.30 -16.16
N ALA A 101 -6.43 -5.65 -16.58
CA ALA A 101 -6.07 -7.06 -16.73
C ALA A 101 -6.04 -7.77 -15.38
N ASN A 102 -5.53 -7.09 -14.35
CA ASN A 102 -5.47 -7.68 -13.02
C ASN A 102 -6.87 -7.95 -12.47
N ASN A 103 -7.78 -7.01 -12.65
CA ASN A 103 -9.16 -7.19 -12.22
C ASN A 103 -9.85 -8.31 -13.00
N GLU A 104 -9.65 -8.35 -14.31
CA GLU A 104 -10.24 -9.40 -15.13
C GLU A 104 -9.81 -10.79 -14.66
N LYS A 105 -8.52 -10.93 -14.36
CA LYS A 105 -8.01 -12.22 -13.90
C LYS A 105 -8.62 -12.59 -12.55
N LEU A 106 -8.70 -11.61 -11.62
CA LEU A 106 -9.24 -11.91 -10.30
C LEU A 106 -10.72 -12.34 -10.40
N ILE A 107 -11.51 -11.61 -11.17
CA ILE A 107 -12.93 -11.92 -11.30
C ILE A 107 -13.12 -13.27 -11.97
N ARG A 108 -12.29 -13.58 -12.98
CA ARG A 108 -12.37 -14.88 -13.67
C ARG A 108 -12.07 -16.01 -12.69
N GLU A 109 -11.06 -15.84 -11.84
CA GLU A 109 -10.69 -16.87 -10.88
C GLU A 109 -11.73 -17.04 -9.77
N LEU A 110 -12.55 -16.04 -9.54
CA LEU A 110 -13.60 -16.10 -8.54
C LEU A 110 -14.93 -16.63 -9.08
N GLN A 111 -15.03 -16.90 -10.37
CA GLN A 111 -16.26 -17.44 -10.94
C GLN A 111 -16.60 -18.76 -10.27
N GLY A 112 -17.86 -18.89 -9.86
CA GLY A 112 -18.33 -20.11 -9.22
C GLY A 112 -17.96 -20.22 -7.74
N LYS A 113 -17.24 -19.24 -7.21
CA LYS A 113 -16.89 -19.25 -5.79
C LYS A 113 -17.92 -18.46 -5.00
N SER A 114 -18.44 -19.05 -3.92
CA SER A 114 -19.41 -18.36 -3.08
C SER A 114 -18.73 -17.51 -2.02
N ASN A 115 -17.58 -17.92 -1.52
CA ASN A 115 -16.83 -17.13 -0.55
C ASN A 115 -16.02 -16.06 -1.27
N ARG A 116 -16.38 -14.81 -1.05
CA ARG A 116 -15.74 -13.67 -1.72
C ARG A 116 -14.93 -12.82 -0.77
N THR A 117 -14.63 -13.31 0.43
CA THR A 117 -13.94 -12.54 1.44
C THR A 117 -12.55 -12.15 0.97
N GLY A 118 -12.24 -10.86 1.08
CA GLY A 118 -10.94 -10.34 0.71
C GLY A 118 -10.46 -9.33 1.73
N HIS A 119 -9.16 -9.04 1.66
CA HIS A 119 -8.53 -8.13 2.60
C HIS A 119 -7.51 -7.29 1.86
N TYR A 120 -7.65 -5.97 1.97
CA TYR A 120 -6.55 -5.08 1.60
C TYR A 120 -5.56 -5.07 2.75
N VAL A 121 -4.27 -5.13 2.42
CA VAL A 121 -3.19 -5.15 3.40
C VAL A 121 -2.18 -4.09 3.02
N CYS A 122 -1.72 -3.31 3.99
CA CYS A 122 -0.63 -2.37 3.80
C CYS A 122 0.42 -2.62 4.88
N ALA A 123 1.65 -2.87 4.45
CA ALA A 123 2.79 -2.99 5.35
C ALA A 123 3.68 -1.76 5.16
N LEU A 124 4.04 -1.12 6.27
CA LEU A 124 4.90 0.05 6.26
C LEU A 124 6.19 -0.26 7.02
N ALA A 125 7.32 0.18 6.48
CA ALA A 125 8.60 0.04 7.14
C ALA A 125 9.34 1.36 7.06
N LEU A 126 9.73 1.88 8.21
CA LEU A 126 10.57 3.08 8.32
C LEU A 126 11.92 2.63 8.84
N VAL A 127 12.96 2.81 8.04
CA VAL A 127 14.31 2.36 8.38
C VAL A 127 15.22 3.57 8.45
N TYR A 128 15.97 3.64 9.54
CA TYR A 128 16.93 4.72 9.79
C TYR A 128 18.33 4.29 9.39
N PRO A 129 19.20 5.26 9.06
CA PRO A 129 20.58 4.89 8.69
C PRO A 129 21.35 4.15 9.77
N ASP A 130 20.98 4.35 11.05
CA ASP A 130 21.65 3.66 12.15
C ASP A 130 21.16 2.22 12.35
N GLY A 131 20.23 1.77 11.52
CA GLY A 131 19.71 0.41 11.59
C GLY A 131 18.43 0.25 12.36
N ARG A 132 17.94 1.30 13.02
CA ARG A 132 16.68 1.24 13.73
C ARG A 132 15.55 1.11 12.73
N GLU A 133 14.54 0.29 13.07
CA GLU A 133 13.41 0.02 12.20
C GLU A 133 12.11 0.15 12.97
N VAL A 134 11.12 0.77 12.35
CA VAL A 134 9.77 0.85 12.88
C VAL A 134 8.81 0.35 11.81
N THR A 135 7.95 -0.58 12.16
CA THR A 135 7.03 -1.20 11.20
C THR A 135 5.59 -1.11 11.67
N ALA A 136 4.67 -1.18 10.71
CA ALA A 136 3.25 -1.19 11.02
C ALA A 136 2.50 -1.87 9.89
N GLU A 137 1.33 -2.44 10.21
CA GLU A 137 0.45 -3.03 9.21
C GLU A 137 -0.96 -2.53 9.42
N GLY A 138 -1.68 -2.41 8.32
CA GLY A 138 -3.09 -2.06 8.36
C GLY A 138 -3.88 -2.93 7.41
N TYR A 139 -5.14 -3.16 7.77
CA TYR A 139 -6.02 -4.06 7.03
C TYR A 139 -7.36 -3.41 6.81
N CYS A 140 -7.99 -3.76 5.68
CA CYS A 140 -9.38 -3.42 5.42
C CYS A 140 -10.07 -4.65 4.86
N ASP A 141 -11.03 -5.18 5.61
CA ASP A 141 -11.72 -6.40 5.22
C ASP A 141 -12.95 -6.08 4.38
N GLY A 142 -13.22 -6.92 3.41
CA GLY A 142 -14.37 -6.70 2.54
C GLY A 142 -14.69 -7.91 1.69
N LEU A 143 -15.42 -7.66 0.61
CA LEU A 143 -15.85 -8.71 -0.30
C LEU A 143 -15.51 -8.28 -1.73
N VAL A 144 -15.07 -9.24 -2.55
CA VAL A 144 -14.80 -8.96 -3.95
C VAL A 144 -16.05 -9.29 -4.75
N GLN A 145 -16.64 -8.28 -5.37
CA GLN A 145 -17.87 -8.48 -6.16
C GLN A 145 -17.57 -8.57 -7.64
N ALA A 146 -18.47 -9.19 -8.38
CA ALA A 146 -18.24 -9.48 -9.79
C ALA A 146 -18.36 -8.27 -10.70
N GLU A 147 -19.20 -7.29 -10.31
CA GLU A 147 -19.46 -6.12 -11.13
C GLU A 147 -18.81 -4.89 -10.52
N PRO A 148 -18.11 -4.09 -11.33
CA PRO A 148 -17.45 -2.90 -10.79
C PRO A 148 -18.44 -1.78 -10.51
N LYS A 149 -18.16 -0.99 -9.48
CA LYS A 149 -18.91 0.22 -9.18
C LYS A 149 -17.97 1.30 -8.68
N GLY A 150 -18.24 2.52 -9.10
CA GLY A 150 -17.48 3.68 -8.64
C GLY A 150 -16.31 3.99 -9.55
N GLU A 151 -15.84 5.23 -9.43
CA GLU A 151 -14.77 5.72 -10.30
C GLU A 151 -13.61 6.32 -9.53
N ASN A 152 -13.69 6.34 -8.21
CA ASN A 152 -12.60 6.87 -7.38
C ASN A 152 -11.56 5.78 -7.14
N GLY A 153 -10.39 6.21 -6.68
CA GLY A 153 -9.35 5.26 -6.32
C GLY A 153 -8.68 4.63 -7.52
N PHE A 154 -8.15 3.43 -7.32
CA PHE A 154 -7.38 2.75 -8.36
C PHE A 154 -7.33 1.25 -8.05
N GLY A 155 -6.68 0.49 -8.93
CA GLY A 155 -6.46 -0.94 -8.70
C GLY A 155 -7.76 -1.72 -8.62
N TYR A 156 -7.92 -2.47 -7.55
CA TYR A 156 -9.08 -3.33 -7.35
C TYR A 156 -10.28 -2.62 -6.73
N ASP A 157 -10.17 -1.32 -6.47
CA ASP A 157 -11.18 -0.58 -5.72
C ASP A 157 -12.60 -0.71 -6.26
N PRO A 158 -12.85 -0.69 -7.58
CA PRO A 158 -14.24 -0.80 -8.05
C PRO A 158 -14.90 -2.14 -7.74
N TYR A 159 -14.10 -3.16 -7.46
CA TYR A 159 -14.61 -4.52 -7.18
C TYR A 159 -14.58 -4.84 -5.70
N PHE A 160 -14.03 -3.98 -4.85
CA PHE A 160 -13.85 -4.27 -3.44
C PHE A 160 -14.96 -3.61 -2.62
N TYR A 161 -15.92 -4.43 -2.19
CA TYR A 161 -17.08 -3.97 -1.42
C TYR A 161 -16.73 -3.85 0.06
N VAL A 162 -17.08 -2.71 0.65
CA VAL A 162 -16.82 -2.42 2.06
C VAL A 162 -18.14 -2.45 2.80
N PRO A 163 -18.40 -3.51 3.60
CA PRO A 163 -19.70 -3.64 4.27
C PRO A 163 -20.07 -2.47 5.19
N GLU A 164 -19.07 -1.87 5.84
CA GLU A 164 -19.34 -0.75 6.74
C GLU A 164 -20.07 0.39 6.05
N PHE A 165 -19.75 0.66 4.79
CA PHE A 165 -20.34 1.76 4.04
C PHE A 165 -21.38 1.29 3.04
N LYS A 166 -21.51 -0.02 2.84
CA LYS A 166 -22.39 -0.60 1.82
C LYS A 166 -22.09 -0.05 0.44
N LYS A 167 -20.81 0.14 0.16
CA LYS A 167 -20.28 0.68 -1.09
C LYS A 167 -18.96 -0.02 -1.43
N THR A 168 -18.59 0.06 -2.71
CA THR A 168 -17.22 -0.36 -3.05
C THR A 168 -16.25 0.73 -2.63
N MET A 169 -14.98 0.34 -2.54
CA MET A 169 -13.92 1.29 -2.22
C MET A 169 -13.89 2.45 -3.22
N ALA A 170 -14.21 2.18 -4.49
CA ALA A 170 -14.21 3.21 -5.54
C ALA A 170 -15.41 4.15 -5.46
N GLU A 171 -16.42 3.81 -4.65
CA GLU A 171 -17.56 4.70 -4.44
C GLU A 171 -17.39 5.62 -3.23
N LEU A 172 -16.32 5.42 -2.45
CA LEU A 172 -16.08 6.23 -1.25
C LEU A 172 -15.42 7.55 -1.61
N SER A 173 -15.73 8.58 -0.83
CA SER A 173 -14.96 9.83 -0.91
C SER A 173 -13.57 9.60 -0.34
N ILE A 174 -12.67 10.54 -0.62
CA ILE A 174 -11.32 10.45 -0.06
C ILE A 174 -11.37 10.41 1.46
N GLU A 175 -12.22 11.24 2.06
CA GLU A 175 -12.35 11.30 3.51
C GLU A 175 -12.86 9.98 4.08
N GLU A 176 -13.89 9.41 3.44
CA GLU A 176 -14.43 8.12 3.88
C GLU A 176 -13.38 7.02 3.78
N LYS A 177 -12.67 6.99 2.66
CA LYS A 177 -11.66 5.96 2.43
C LYS A 177 -10.55 6.04 3.47
N GLU A 178 -10.10 7.25 3.81
CA GLU A 178 -9.01 7.41 4.77
C GLU A 178 -9.35 6.83 6.13
N THR A 179 -10.62 6.86 6.52
CA THR A 179 -10.99 6.37 7.86
C THR A 179 -10.89 4.86 7.98
N ILE A 180 -11.02 4.13 6.86
CA ILE A 180 -11.09 2.67 6.93
C ILE A 180 -10.03 1.98 6.09
N SER A 181 -9.28 2.72 5.28
CA SER A 181 -8.34 2.08 4.36
C SER A 181 -7.19 1.39 5.11
N HIS A 182 -6.65 0.39 4.45
CA HIS A 182 -5.49 -0.33 4.98
C HIS A 182 -4.31 0.60 5.18
N ARG A 183 -4.07 1.52 4.21
CA ARG A 183 -2.94 2.45 4.32
C ARG A 183 -3.16 3.45 5.43
N GLY A 184 -4.39 3.97 5.57
CA GLY A 184 -4.69 4.89 6.67
C GLY A 184 -4.48 4.25 8.02
N ARG A 185 -4.92 3.01 8.17
CA ARG A 185 -4.75 2.29 9.42
C ARG A 185 -3.29 2.01 9.73
N ALA A 186 -2.52 1.60 8.70
CA ALA A 186 -1.08 1.36 8.89
C ALA A 186 -0.36 2.64 9.27
N LEU A 187 -0.71 3.77 8.63
CA LEU A 187 -0.08 5.05 8.95
C LEU A 187 -0.34 5.48 10.39
N ARG A 188 -1.58 5.34 10.84
CA ARG A 188 -1.92 5.72 12.22
C ARG A 188 -1.13 4.88 13.21
N GLU A 189 -1.00 3.57 12.93
CA GLU A 189 -0.22 2.72 13.82
C GLU A 189 1.26 3.10 13.81
N LEU A 190 1.80 3.38 12.63
CA LEU A 190 3.20 3.77 12.52
C LEU A 190 3.47 5.06 13.29
N ILE A 191 2.62 6.05 13.12
CA ILE A 191 2.78 7.35 13.76
C ILE A 191 2.70 7.21 15.28
N ASN A 192 1.84 6.33 15.77
CA ASN A 192 1.74 6.09 17.21
C ASN A 192 3.03 5.50 17.79
N LYS A 193 3.85 4.86 16.97
CA LYS A 193 5.12 4.28 17.41
C LYS A 193 6.28 5.27 17.38
N LEU A 194 6.07 6.44 16.79
CA LEU A 194 7.10 7.45 16.71
C LEU A 194 7.00 8.42 17.91
#